data_f1ebe57914ca8ece0c14c9c275b7ab36
#
_entry.id   f1ebe57914ca8ece0c14c9c275b7ab36
#
_cell.length_a   1.000
_cell.length_b   1.000
_cell.length_c   1.000
_cell.angle_alpha   90.00
_cell.angle_beta   90.00
_cell.angle_gamma   90.00
#
_symmetry.space_group_name_H-M   'P 1'
#
loop_
_entity.id
_entity.type
_entity.pdbx_description
1 polymer ?
#
loop_
_entity_poly.entity_id
_entity_poly.type
_entity_poly.pdbx_seq_one_letter_code
_entity_poly.pdbx_strand_id
1 'polypeptide(L)'
;LNIDTGAGLERIAYLLQGVDNMYETDQVFPVIEKASEMSGKRYGVRHDDDVRLRVVADHVRSGLMLMTDGVTPGNEARGYVLRRLLRRVVRAMRLLGVADPVLPELLSVSRDLMADSFPDVLTQWDRVIGAATAEEDTFRRTLSSATAMLDAAVVETKASGSKTLSGEKAFQLHDTYGFPIDLTLEMAAEQGLEVDRNKFTALMAEQRARAKADSQAKKGLLTDREAYSQVRALGETPFLGYTDLTVDTTVTGIIANGTSVTAAEPGAVVEIVL
;
A
#
# COMPACT_ATOMS: atom_id res chain seq x y z
N LEU A 1 -19.83 -10.98 24.81
CA LEU A 1 -20.76 -11.35 23.74
C LEU A 1 -20.02 -12.16 22.72
N ASN A 2 -20.51 -13.36 22.44
CA ASN A 2 -19.91 -14.24 21.43
C ASN A 2 -20.70 -14.11 20.13
N ILE A 3 -20.00 -14.07 19.00
CA ILE A 3 -20.56 -14.15 17.65
C ILE A 3 -20.15 -15.51 17.10
N ASP A 4 -21.12 -16.32 16.73
CA ASP A 4 -20.90 -17.70 16.29
C ASP A 4 -20.88 -17.81 14.75
N THR A 5 -21.84 -17.16 14.09
CA THR A 5 -21.98 -17.20 12.63
C THR A 5 -22.05 -15.80 12.03
N GLY A 6 -21.60 -15.69 10.77
CA GLY A 6 -21.69 -14.46 9.97
C GLY A 6 -22.28 -14.75 8.59
N ALA A 7 -23.10 -13.83 8.08
CA ALA A 7 -23.60 -13.84 6.71
C ALA A 7 -23.09 -12.60 5.98
N GLY A 8 -22.73 -12.75 4.70
CA GLY A 8 -22.36 -11.60 3.89
C GLY A 8 -23.57 -10.72 3.60
N LEU A 9 -23.54 -9.45 4.00
CA LEU A 9 -24.63 -8.50 3.77
C LEU A 9 -25.02 -8.44 2.29
N GLU A 10 -24.07 -8.30 1.42
CA GLU A 10 -24.28 -8.20 -0.03
C GLU A 10 -24.87 -9.48 -0.61
N ARG A 11 -24.55 -10.64 -0.03
CA ARG A 11 -25.13 -11.94 -0.45
C ARG A 11 -26.62 -12.04 -0.10
N ILE A 12 -27.04 -11.43 0.99
CA ILE A 12 -28.45 -11.36 1.34
C ILE A 12 -29.15 -10.28 0.52
N ALA A 13 -28.50 -9.11 0.37
CA ALA A 13 -29.04 -7.97 -0.35
C ALA A 13 -29.38 -8.30 -1.81
N TYR A 14 -28.51 -8.98 -2.55
CA TYR A 14 -28.81 -9.29 -3.96
C TYR A 14 -30.04 -10.22 -4.12
N LEU A 15 -30.22 -11.16 -3.18
CA LEU A 15 -31.43 -12.02 -3.18
C LEU A 15 -32.70 -11.22 -2.90
N LEU A 16 -32.64 -10.29 -1.93
CA LEU A 16 -33.80 -9.46 -1.59
C LEU A 16 -34.12 -8.44 -2.68
N GLN A 17 -33.11 -7.92 -3.38
CA GLN A 17 -33.27 -6.97 -4.50
C GLN A 17 -33.64 -7.68 -5.83
N GLY A 18 -33.57 -9.03 -5.87
CA GLY A 18 -33.92 -9.81 -7.05
C GLY A 18 -32.99 -9.60 -8.23
N VAL A 19 -31.71 -9.26 -7.96
CA VAL A 19 -30.66 -9.14 -8.98
C VAL A 19 -29.82 -10.40 -9.07
N ASP A 20 -29.07 -10.59 -10.15
CA ASP A 20 -28.39 -11.85 -10.45
C ASP A 20 -27.17 -12.11 -9.58
N ASN A 21 -26.52 -11.07 -9.08
CA ASN A 21 -25.32 -11.18 -8.25
C ASN A 21 -25.11 -9.94 -7.36
N MET A 22 -24.19 -10.06 -6.39
CA MET A 22 -23.91 -8.99 -5.42
C MET A 22 -23.37 -7.69 -6.01
N TYR A 23 -22.80 -7.74 -7.22
CA TYR A 23 -22.27 -6.55 -7.89
C TYR A 23 -23.37 -5.68 -8.51
N GLU A 24 -24.58 -6.20 -8.66
CA GLU A 24 -25.74 -5.51 -9.21
C GLU A 24 -26.63 -4.90 -8.12
N THR A 25 -26.22 -5.00 -6.87
CA THR A 25 -26.93 -4.35 -5.76
C THR A 25 -26.77 -2.83 -5.81
N ASP A 26 -27.73 -2.13 -5.22
CA ASP A 26 -27.76 -0.66 -5.11
C ASP A 26 -26.52 -0.05 -4.44
N GLN A 27 -25.83 -0.82 -3.59
CA GLN A 27 -24.62 -0.39 -2.87
C GLN A 27 -23.32 -0.62 -3.64
N VAL A 28 -23.34 -1.39 -4.70
CA VAL A 28 -22.12 -1.75 -5.48
C VAL A 28 -22.21 -1.28 -6.91
N PHE A 29 -23.36 -1.44 -7.55
CA PHE A 29 -23.56 -1.17 -8.97
C PHE A 29 -23.23 0.28 -9.38
N PRO A 30 -23.52 1.33 -8.60
CA PRO A 30 -23.18 2.69 -8.99
C PRO A 30 -21.67 2.94 -9.22
N VAL A 31 -20.80 2.18 -8.53
CA VAL A 31 -19.35 2.24 -8.80
C VAL A 31 -19.02 1.60 -10.15
N ILE A 32 -19.72 0.50 -10.51
CA ILE A 32 -19.60 -0.11 -11.85
C ILE A 32 -20.12 0.84 -12.93
N GLU A 33 -21.23 1.52 -12.69
CA GLU A 33 -21.77 2.52 -13.64
C GLU A 33 -20.77 3.65 -13.86
N LYS A 34 -20.16 4.18 -12.79
CA LYS A 34 -19.14 5.23 -12.90
C LYS A 34 -17.91 4.75 -13.66
N ALA A 35 -17.41 3.54 -13.37
CA ALA A 35 -16.30 2.95 -14.10
C ALA A 35 -16.64 2.69 -15.58
N SER A 36 -17.88 2.30 -15.86
CA SER A 36 -18.41 2.13 -17.23
C SER A 36 -18.49 3.46 -17.98
N GLU A 37 -18.96 4.51 -17.32
CA GLU A 37 -19.00 5.87 -17.88
C GLU A 37 -17.58 6.34 -18.25
N MET A 38 -16.64 6.24 -17.31
CA MET A 38 -15.24 6.66 -17.50
C MET A 38 -14.54 5.90 -18.62
N SER A 39 -14.84 4.60 -18.79
CA SER A 39 -14.18 3.74 -19.77
C SER A 39 -14.90 3.64 -21.11
N GLY A 40 -16.15 4.07 -21.20
CA GLY A 40 -17.02 3.82 -22.35
C GLY A 40 -17.36 2.33 -22.55
N LYS A 41 -17.08 1.47 -21.55
CA LYS A 41 -17.40 0.03 -21.57
C LYS A 41 -18.72 -0.19 -20.84
N ARG A 42 -19.51 -1.12 -21.38
CA ARG A 42 -20.81 -1.44 -20.80
C ARG A 42 -20.76 -2.78 -20.08
N TYR A 43 -21.18 -2.76 -18.80
CA TYR A 43 -21.35 -3.99 -18.02
C TYR A 43 -22.40 -4.92 -18.61
N GLY A 44 -22.16 -6.23 -18.54
CA GLY A 44 -23.06 -7.26 -19.09
C GLY A 44 -22.86 -7.55 -20.58
N VAL A 45 -21.87 -6.95 -21.26
CA VAL A 45 -21.63 -7.14 -22.70
C VAL A 45 -20.44 -8.06 -22.97
N ARG A 46 -19.35 -7.90 -22.23
CA ARG A 46 -18.14 -8.70 -22.39
C ARG A 46 -17.63 -9.20 -21.06
N HIS A 47 -17.49 -10.51 -20.93
CA HIS A 47 -17.04 -11.15 -19.70
C HIS A 47 -15.75 -10.54 -19.13
N ASP A 48 -14.74 -10.32 -19.96
CA ASP A 48 -13.45 -9.76 -19.50
C ASP A 48 -13.58 -8.33 -18.98
N ASP A 49 -14.43 -7.51 -19.58
CA ASP A 49 -14.70 -6.16 -19.11
C ASP A 49 -15.52 -6.20 -17.81
N ASP A 50 -16.49 -7.12 -17.70
CA ASP A 50 -17.28 -7.31 -16.49
C ASP A 50 -16.42 -7.73 -15.30
N VAL A 51 -15.46 -8.64 -15.51
CA VAL A 51 -14.50 -9.04 -14.44
C VAL A 51 -13.71 -7.83 -13.97
N ARG A 52 -13.23 -6.97 -14.87
CA ARG A 52 -12.47 -5.76 -14.49
C ARG A 52 -13.35 -4.76 -13.76
N LEU A 53 -14.58 -4.52 -14.23
CA LEU A 53 -15.53 -3.62 -13.57
C LEU A 53 -15.90 -4.10 -12.16
N ARG A 54 -16.08 -5.40 -11.97
CA ARG A 54 -16.31 -6.01 -10.64
C ARG A 54 -15.11 -5.83 -9.70
N VAL A 55 -13.89 -6.05 -10.22
CA VAL A 55 -12.65 -5.79 -9.45
C VAL A 55 -12.58 -4.33 -9.02
N VAL A 56 -12.93 -3.39 -9.90
CA VAL A 56 -12.96 -1.96 -9.57
C VAL A 56 -13.93 -1.69 -8.42
N ALA A 57 -15.17 -2.14 -8.53
CA ALA A 57 -16.19 -1.89 -7.51
C ALA A 57 -15.83 -2.49 -6.13
N ASP A 58 -15.37 -3.74 -6.11
CA ASP A 58 -14.95 -4.44 -4.90
C ASP A 58 -13.78 -3.72 -4.20
N HIS A 59 -12.76 -3.38 -4.97
CA HIS A 59 -11.52 -2.83 -4.42
C HIS A 59 -11.64 -1.35 -4.05
N VAL A 60 -12.44 -0.56 -4.76
CA VAL A 60 -12.74 0.84 -4.41
C VAL A 60 -13.43 0.90 -3.05
N ARG A 61 -14.48 0.09 -2.84
CA ARG A 61 -15.22 0.04 -1.59
C ARG A 61 -14.34 -0.43 -0.43
N SER A 62 -13.62 -1.53 -0.62
CA SER A 62 -12.71 -2.07 0.40
C SER A 62 -11.57 -1.10 0.71
N GLY A 63 -11.01 -0.46 -0.32
CA GLY A 63 -9.95 0.54 -0.16
C GLY A 63 -10.41 1.77 0.60
N LEU A 64 -11.61 2.28 0.29
CA LEU A 64 -12.23 3.38 1.03
C LEU A 64 -12.31 3.08 2.53
N MET A 65 -12.89 1.94 2.89
CA MET A 65 -13.08 1.58 4.30
C MET A 65 -11.77 1.38 5.03
N LEU A 66 -10.80 0.68 4.42
CA LEU A 66 -9.48 0.53 5.01
C LEU A 66 -8.80 1.88 5.27
N MET A 67 -8.90 2.82 4.33
CA MET A 67 -8.33 4.16 4.52
C MET A 67 -9.09 4.94 5.58
N THR A 68 -10.42 4.85 5.62
CA THR A 68 -11.25 5.47 6.66
C THR A 68 -10.83 4.99 8.05
N ASP A 69 -10.56 3.69 8.22
CA ASP A 69 -10.05 3.08 9.45
C ASP A 69 -8.57 3.40 9.75
N GLY A 70 -7.96 4.33 9.01
CA GLY A 70 -6.60 4.81 9.29
C GLY A 70 -5.48 4.01 8.64
N VAL A 71 -5.76 3.02 7.80
CA VAL A 71 -4.73 2.32 7.03
C VAL A 71 -4.21 3.23 5.92
N THR A 72 -2.89 3.32 5.78
CA THR A 72 -2.23 4.04 4.68
C THR A 72 -1.53 3.06 3.74
N PRO A 73 -1.47 3.36 2.41
CA PRO A 73 -0.74 2.50 1.48
C PRO A 73 0.73 2.34 1.90
N GLY A 74 1.20 1.10 1.93
CA GLY A 74 2.55 0.79 2.43
C GLY A 74 3.16 -0.46 1.77
N ASN A 75 4.38 -0.81 2.18
CA ASN A 75 5.10 -1.99 1.67
C ASN A 75 4.87 -3.25 2.51
N GLU A 76 4.27 -3.13 3.68
CA GLU A 76 4.12 -4.22 4.65
C GLU A 76 2.74 -4.25 5.29
N ALA A 77 2.40 -5.39 5.85
CA ALA A 77 1.19 -5.63 6.64
C ALA A 77 -0.10 -5.12 5.94
N ARG A 78 -0.97 -4.43 6.68
CA ARG A 78 -2.25 -3.91 6.18
C ARG A 78 -2.08 -2.87 5.06
N GLY A 79 -1.04 -2.05 5.15
CA GLY A 79 -0.71 -1.05 4.14
C GLY A 79 -0.36 -1.67 2.78
N TYR A 80 0.31 -2.82 2.75
CA TYR A 80 0.58 -3.56 1.52
C TYR A 80 -0.72 -4.07 0.87
N VAL A 81 -1.65 -4.59 1.67
CA VAL A 81 -2.95 -5.06 1.16
C VAL A 81 -3.70 -3.90 0.52
N LEU A 82 -3.81 -2.77 1.21
CA LEU A 82 -4.46 -1.57 0.68
C LEU A 82 -3.81 -1.09 -0.62
N ARG A 83 -2.48 -0.95 -0.64
CA ARG A 83 -1.72 -0.55 -1.84
C ARG A 83 -2.04 -1.47 -3.02
N ARG A 84 -2.07 -2.78 -2.80
CA ARG A 84 -2.40 -3.77 -3.83
C ARG A 84 -3.81 -3.56 -4.37
N LEU A 85 -4.81 -3.33 -3.51
CA LEU A 85 -6.19 -3.08 -3.95
C LEU A 85 -6.26 -1.84 -4.83
N LEU A 86 -5.71 -0.70 -4.40
CA LEU A 86 -5.73 0.55 -5.16
C LEU A 86 -5.04 0.40 -6.53
N ARG A 87 -3.87 -0.24 -6.56
CA ARG A 87 -3.13 -0.48 -7.81
C ARG A 87 -3.87 -1.41 -8.78
N ARG A 88 -4.61 -2.39 -8.25
CA ARG A 88 -5.48 -3.25 -9.08
C ARG A 88 -6.63 -2.46 -9.70
N VAL A 89 -7.23 -1.51 -8.98
CA VAL A 89 -8.23 -0.59 -9.55
C VAL A 89 -7.63 0.19 -10.72
N VAL A 90 -6.51 0.88 -10.50
CA VAL A 90 -5.84 1.69 -11.52
C VAL A 90 -5.50 0.84 -12.76
N ARG A 91 -4.94 -0.36 -12.55
CA ARG A 91 -4.64 -1.29 -13.65
C ARG A 91 -5.89 -1.75 -14.38
N ALA A 92 -6.95 -2.14 -13.66
CA ALA A 92 -8.20 -2.59 -14.27
C ALA A 92 -8.81 -1.50 -15.14
N MET A 93 -8.86 -0.27 -14.66
CA MET A 93 -9.32 0.88 -15.44
C MET A 93 -8.43 1.17 -16.66
N ARG A 94 -7.10 1.00 -16.51
CA ARG A 94 -6.18 1.10 -17.65
C ARG A 94 -6.45 0.07 -18.74
N LEU A 95 -6.75 -1.18 -18.35
CA LEU A 95 -7.13 -2.26 -19.27
C LEU A 95 -8.51 -2.03 -19.92
N LEU A 96 -9.38 -1.27 -19.26
CA LEU A 96 -10.66 -0.81 -19.83
C LEU A 96 -10.48 0.40 -20.76
N GLY A 97 -9.27 0.97 -20.87
CA GLY A 97 -8.93 2.03 -21.80
C GLY A 97 -8.81 3.42 -21.18
N VAL A 98 -8.94 3.56 -19.85
CA VAL A 98 -8.84 4.85 -19.16
C VAL A 98 -7.38 5.17 -18.84
N ALA A 99 -6.90 6.30 -19.36
CA ALA A 99 -5.53 6.77 -19.14
C ALA A 99 -5.41 7.79 -17.99
N ASP A 100 -6.49 8.48 -17.67
CA ASP A 100 -6.56 9.53 -16.65
C ASP A 100 -6.63 8.98 -15.23
N PRO A 101 -6.41 9.79 -14.19
CA PRO A 101 -6.64 9.41 -12.80
C PRO A 101 -8.08 8.94 -12.58
N VAL A 102 -8.27 7.88 -11.79
CA VAL A 102 -9.58 7.24 -11.61
C VAL A 102 -10.03 7.16 -10.15
N LEU A 103 -9.09 7.06 -9.22
CA LEU A 103 -9.44 6.87 -7.81
C LEU A 103 -10.28 8.01 -7.22
N PRO A 104 -10.02 9.31 -7.52
CA PRO A 104 -10.81 10.39 -6.96
C PRO A 104 -12.31 10.29 -7.29
N GLU A 105 -12.65 9.99 -8.54
CA GLU A 105 -14.04 9.88 -8.97
C GLU A 105 -14.72 8.62 -8.44
N LEU A 106 -14.04 7.47 -8.52
CA LEU A 106 -14.58 6.19 -8.07
C LEU A 106 -14.78 6.14 -6.55
N LEU A 107 -13.81 6.66 -5.78
CA LEU A 107 -13.91 6.73 -4.32
C LEU A 107 -15.02 7.69 -3.87
N SER A 108 -15.26 8.79 -4.60
CA SER A 108 -16.36 9.72 -4.29
C SER A 108 -17.72 9.05 -4.38
N VAL A 109 -17.96 8.25 -5.43
CA VAL A 109 -19.22 7.48 -5.56
C VAL A 109 -19.38 6.51 -4.39
N SER A 110 -18.33 5.75 -4.06
CA SER A 110 -18.39 4.81 -2.94
C SER A 110 -18.57 5.51 -1.59
N ARG A 111 -17.94 6.69 -1.38
CA ARG A 111 -18.13 7.52 -0.19
C ARG A 111 -19.60 7.90 0.00
N ASP A 112 -20.22 8.41 -1.05
CA ASP A 112 -21.58 8.92 -1.01
C ASP A 112 -22.59 7.79 -0.73
N LEU A 113 -22.35 6.59 -1.28
CA LEU A 113 -23.16 5.40 -1.00
C LEU A 113 -23.02 4.89 0.43
N MET A 114 -21.87 5.06 1.06
CA MET A 114 -21.58 4.50 2.38
C MET A 114 -21.78 5.51 3.51
N ALA A 115 -21.95 6.79 3.21
CA ALA A 115 -21.96 7.88 4.20
C ALA A 115 -23.05 7.75 5.27
N ASP A 116 -24.23 7.28 4.89
CA ASP A 116 -25.35 7.12 5.84
C ASP A 116 -25.06 6.05 6.91
N SER A 117 -24.42 4.97 6.52
CA SER A 117 -24.11 3.85 7.41
C SER A 117 -22.75 4.01 8.10
N PHE A 118 -21.82 4.73 7.49
CA PHE A 118 -20.45 4.94 7.95
C PHE A 118 -20.05 6.41 7.81
N PRO A 119 -20.55 7.31 8.68
CA PRO A 119 -20.33 8.76 8.54
C PRO A 119 -18.84 9.16 8.62
N ASP A 120 -17.98 8.31 9.16
CA ASP A 120 -16.53 8.53 9.20
C ASP A 120 -15.90 8.66 7.81
N VAL A 121 -16.52 8.12 6.76
CA VAL A 121 -16.04 8.31 5.38
C VAL A 121 -16.08 9.78 4.94
N LEU A 122 -16.98 10.58 5.52
CA LEU A 122 -17.06 12.02 5.27
C LEU A 122 -16.02 12.78 6.11
N THR A 123 -15.91 12.46 7.40
CA THR A 123 -15.00 13.17 8.32
C THR A 123 -13.52 12.93 7.99
N GLN A 124 -13.19 11.76 7.43
CA GLN A 124 -11.83 11.38 7.04
C GLN A 124 -11.52 11.65 5.56
N TRP A 125 -12.45 12.25 4.83
CA TRP A 125 -12.38 12.32 3.37
C TRP A 125 -11.11 12.96 2.82
N ASP A 126 -10.70 14.12 3.35
CA ASP A 126 -9.51 14.84 2.86
C ASP A 126 -8.23 13.99 3.00
N ARG A 127 -8.13 13.24 4.09
CA ARG A 127 -7.02 12.31 4.31
C ARG A 127 -7.08 11.12 3.34
N VAL A 128 -8.25 10.55 3.16
CA VAL A 128 -8.48 9.39 2.28
C VAL A 128 -8.15 9.75 0.84
N ILE A 129 -8.73 10.84 0.34
CA ILE A 129 -8.53 11.23 -1.06
C ILE A 129 -7.09 11.67 -1.34
N GLY A 130 -6.46 12.37 -0.41
CA GLY A 130 -5.04 12.75 -0.49
C GLY A 130 -4.12 11.54 -0.58
N ALA A 131 -4.34 10.52 0.27
CA ALA A 131 -3.55 9.28 0.25
C ALA A 131 -3.77 8.46 -1.02
N ALA A 132 -5.01 8.35 -1.49
CA ALA A 132 -5.36 7.62 -2.70
C ALA A 132 -4.76 8.27 -3.96
N THR A 133 -4.89 9.60 -4.09
CA THR A 133 -4.34 10.35 -5.22
C THR A 133 -2.81 10.25 -5.28
N ALA A 134 -2.13 10.40 -4.14
CA ALA A 134 -0.67 10.27 -4.07
C ALA A 134 -0.19 8.86 -4.46
N GLU A 135 -0.91 7.81 -4.04
CA GLU A 135 -0.59 6.43 -4.41
C GLU A 135 -0.84 6.17 -5.90
N GLU A 136 -1.95 6.66 -6.45
CA GLU A 136 -2.26 6.57 -7.87
C GLU A 136 -1.21 7.27 -8.73
N ASP A 137 -0.85 8.51 -8.42
CA ASP A 137 0.16 9.28 -9.14
C ASP A 137 1.51 8.56 -9.15
N THR A 138 1.90 8.00 -8.00
CA THR A 138 3.13 7.24 -7.87
C THR A 138 3.09 5.98 -8.72
N PHE A 139 1.99 5.24 -8.69
CA PHE A 139 1.84 4.01 -9.45
C PHE A 139 1.77 4.25 -10.95
N ARG A 140 1.03 5.27 -11.41
CA ARG A 140 0.91 5.62 -12.83
C ARG A 140 2.27 5.95 -13.46
N ARG A 141 3.16 6.64 -12.73
CA ARG A 141 4.54 6.92 -13.20
C ARG A 141 5.35 5.65 -13.44
N THR A 142 5.17 4.63 -12.60
CA THR A 142 5.94 3.39 -12.69
C THR A 142 5.26 2.31 -13.55
N LEU A 143 3.94 2.35 -13.70
CA LEU A 143 3.15 1.33 -14.39
C LEU A 143 3.61 1.14 -15.86
N SER A 144 3.83 2.22 -16.58
CA SER A 144 4.24 2.15 -17.99
C SER A 144 5.59 1.46 -18.15
N SER A 145 6.58 1.87 -17.34
CA SER A 145 7.93 1.28 -17.38
C SER A 145 7.93 -0.16 -16.91
N ALA A 146 7.18 -0.48 -15.86
CA ALA A 146 7.06 -1.84 -15.34
C ALA A 146 6.36 -2.77 -16.35
N THR A 147 5.31 -2.29 -17.02
CA THR A 147 4.62 -3.05 -18.07
C THR A 147 5.58 -3.35 -19.24
N ALA A 148 6.28 -2.34 -19.75
CA ALA A 148 7.23 -2.53 -20.84
C ALA A 148 8.37 -3.52 -20.47
N MET A 149 8.87 -3.46 -19.24
CA MET A 149 9.86 -4.41 -18.75
C MET A 149 9.31 -5.84 -18.66
N LEU A 150 8.08 -5.99 -18.16
CA LEU A 150 7.44 -7.30 -18.07
C LEU A 150 7.19 -7.88 -19.46
N ASP A 151 6.70 -7.08 -20.41
CA ASP A 151 6.48 -7.51 -21.79
C ASP A 151 7.78 -7.98 -22.44
N ALA A 152 8.86 -7.26 -22.25
CA ALA A 152 10.20 -7.69 -22.73
C ALA A 152 10.64 -9.02 -22.10
N ALA A 153 10.46 -9.17 -20.78
CA ALA A 153 10.79 -10.40 -20.06
C ALA A 153 9.90 -11.59 -20.50
N VAL A 154 8.64 -11.35 -20.82
CA VAL A 154 7.71 -12.36 -21.37
C VAL A 154 8.19 -12.82 -22.75
N VAL A 155 8.56 -11.88 -23.63
CA VAL A 155 9.09 -12.21 -24.97
C VAL A 155 10.36 -13.04 -24.85
N GLU A 156 11.31 -12.64 -24.01
CA GLU A 156 12.56 -13.37 -23.75
C GLU A 156 12.28 -14.80 -23.21
N THR A 157 11.37 -14.91 -22.25
CA THR A 157 11.00 -16.21 -21.66
C THR A 157 10.37 -17.15 -22.70
N LYS A 158 9.45 -16.65 -23.53
CA LYS A 158 8.83 -17.43 -24.60
C LYS A 158 9.83 -17.84 -25.68
N ALA A 159 10.77 -16.94 -26.04
CA ALA A 159 11.82 -17.23 -27.02
C ALA A 159 12.78 -18.32 -26.53
N SER A 160 13.04 -18.43 -25.24
CA SER A 160 13.83 -19.51 -24.64
C SER A 160 13.09 -20.86 -24.55
N GLY A 161 11.80 -20.91 -24.91
CA GLY A 161 10.96 -22.09 -24.76
C GLY A 161 10.50 -22.35 -23.32
N SER A 162 10.80 -21.45 -22.38
CA SER A 162 10.36 -21.56 -20.99
C SER A 162 8.90 -21.13 -20.86
N LYS A 163 8.20 -21.78 -19.93
CA LYS A 163 6.86 -21.36 -19.47
C LYS A 163 6.89 -20.62 -18.13
N THR A 164 8.10 -20.39 -17.58
CA THR A 164 8.26 -19.77 -16.28
C THR A 164 9.13 -18.53 -16.38
N LEU A 165 8.58 -17.38 -16.03
CA LEU A 165 9.29 -16.12 -15.86
C LEU A 165 10.22 -16.21 -14.66
N SER A 166 11.48 -15.77 -14.80
CA SER A 166 12.46 -15.91 -13.72
C SER A 166 12.10 -15.06 -12.49
N GLY A 167 12.42 -15.60 -11.31
CA GLY A 167 12.21 -14.88 -10.04
C GLY A 167 13.06 -13.64 -9.91
N GLU A 168 14.22 -13.55 -10.60
CA GLU A 168 15.05 -12.35 -10.66
C GLU A 168 14.35 -11.21 -11.39
N LYS A 169 13.68 -11.49 -12.52
CA LYS A 169 12.90 -10.48 -13.25
C LYS A 169 11.73 -10.00 -12.42
N ALA A 170 11.01 -10.93 -11.75
CA ALA A 170 9.92 -10.58 -10.83
C ALA A 170 10.42 -9.75 -9.64
N PHE A 171 11.58 -10.09 -9.08
CA PHE A 171 12.22 -9.32 -8.00
C PHE A 171 12.63 -7.92 -8.47
N GLN A 172 13.22 -7.79 -9.64
CA GLN A 172 13.61 -6.49 -10.23
C GLN A 172 12.38 -5.58 -10.41
N LEU A 173 11.27 -6.12 -10.92
CA LEU A 173 10.01 -5.38 -11.02
C LEU A 173 9.52 -4.89 -9.66
N HIS A 174 9.61 -5.73 -8.64
CA HIS A 174 9.18 -5.39 -7.29
C HIS A 174 10.11 -4.37 -6.61
N ASP A 175 11.40 -4.62 -6.63
CA ASP A 175 12.41 -3.86 -5.88
C ASP A 175 12.71 -2.49 -6.52
N THR A 176 12.86 -2.46 -7.85
CA THR A 176 13.27 -1.25 -8.58
C THR A 176 12.07 -0.37 -8.96
N TYR A 177 10.96 -0.99 -9.35
CA TYR A 177 9.78 -0.26 -9.83
C TYR A 177 8.64 -0.24 -8.84
N GLY A 178 8.78 -0.87 -7.66
CA GLY A 178 7.71 -0.97 -6.67
C GLY A 178 6.47 -1.69 -7.18
N PHE A 179 6.62 -2.55 -8.20
CA PHE A 179 5.52 -3.26 -8.82
C PHE A 179 5.13 -4.46 -7.97
N PRO A 180 3.89 -4.54 -7.44
CA PRO A 180 3.50 -5.64 -6.56
C PRO A 180 3.64 -6.99 -7.25
N ILE A 181 4.20 -7.98 -6.54
CA ILE A 181 4.40 -9.33 -7.09
C ILE A 181 3.09 -9.96 -7.59
N ASP A 182 1.98 -9.69 -6.91
CA ASP A 182 0.67 -10.22 -7.33
C ASP A 182 0.27 -9.72 -8.72
N LEU A 183 0.57 -8.46 -9.05
CA LEU A 183 0.34 -7.94 -10.41
C LEU A 183 1.28 -8.57 -11.44
N THR A 184 2.53 -8.83 -11.09
CA THR A 184 3.47 -9.57 -11.94
C THR A 184 2.93 -10.98 -12.22
N LEU A 185 2.40 -11.66 -11.20
CA LEU A 185 1.80 -12.99 -11.34
C LEU A 185 0.57 -12.98 -12.25
N GLU A 186 -0.33 -12.01 -12.07
CA GLU A 186 -1.53 -11.87 -12.90
C GLU A 186 -1.15 -11.61 -14.38
N MET A 187 -0.25 -10.66 -14.61
CA MET A 187 0.17 -10.31 -15.98
C MET A 187 0.95 -11.44 -16.66
N ALA A 188 1.77 -12.18 -15.93
CA ALA A 188 2.45 -13.37 -16.47
C ALA A 188 1.44 -14.46 -16.83
N ALA A 189 0.45 -14.72 -15.97
CA ALA A 189 -0.61 -15.69 -16.21
C ALA A 189 -1.49 -15.32 -17.41
N GLU A 190 -1.83 -14.04 -17.61
CA GLU A 190 -2.53 -13.53 -18.81
C GLU A 190 -1.76 -13.83 -20.10
N GLN A 191 -0.42 -13.93 -20.00
CA GLN A 191 0.46 -14.28 -21.11
C GLN A 191 0.76 -15.78 -21.23
N GLY A 192 0.13 -16.62 -20.38
CA GLY A 192 0.31 -18.07 -20.33
C GLY A 192 1.61 -18.51 -19.69
N LEU A 193 2.20 -17.66 -18.83
CA LEU A 193 3.43 -17.96 -18.10
C LEU A 193 3.17 -18.08 -16.59
N GLU A 194 3.95 -18.93 -15.95
CA GLU A 194 4.12 -18.96 -14.50
C GLU A 194 5.27 -18.05 -14.07
N VAL A 195 5.43 -17.80 -12.76
CA VAL A 195 6.57 -17.06 -12.20
C VAL A 195 7.27 -17.93 -11.16
N ASP A 196 8.59 -17.94 -11.17
CA ASP A 196 9.41 -18.61 -10.14
C ASP A 196 9.30 -17.86 -8.80
N ARG A 197 8.25 -18.21 -8.04
CA ARG A 197 7.97 -17.66 -6.73
C ARG A 197 9.02 -18.03 -5.68
N ASN A 198 9.63 -19.21 -5.81
CA ASN A 198 10.63 -19.67 -4.83
C ASN A 198 11.87 -18.78 -4.90
N LYS A 199 12.35 -18.52 -6.11
CA LYS A 199 13.50 -17.63 -6.33
C LYS A 199 13.18 -16.19 -5.93
N PHE A 200 11.99 -15.69 -6.28
CA PHE A 200 11.53 -14.36 -5.83
C PHE A 200 11.53 -14.26 -4.30
N THR A 201 10.96 -15.25 -3.60
CA THR A 201 10.89 -15.25 -2.12
C THR A 201 12.28 -15.29 -1.48
N ALA A 202 13.21 -16.07 -2.05
CA ALA A 202 14.60 -16.12 -1.58
C ALA A 202 15.28 -14.74 -1.71
N LEU A 203 15.15 -14.08 -2.86
CA LEU A 203 15.70 -12.73 -3.08
C LEU A 203 15.10 -11.68 -2.14
N MET A 204 13.79 -11.75 -1.88
CA MET A 204 13.13 -10.89 -0.90
C MET A 204 13.64 -11.12 0.53
N ALA A 205 13.92 -12.38 0.89
CA ALA A 205 14.51 -12.70 2.20
C ALA A 205 15.93 -12.14 2.34
N GLU A 206 16.76 -12.25 1.28
CA GLU A 206 18.11 -11.67 1.23
C GLU A 206 18.08 -10.14 1.36
N GLN A 207 17.15 -9.47 0.65
CA GLN A 207 16.98 -8.02 0.74
C GLN A 207 16.61 -7.59 2.17
N ARG A 208 15.64 -8.28 2.80
CA ARG A 208 15.24 -7.99 4.19
C ARG A 208 16.40 -8.21 5.17
N ALA A 209 17.17 -9.27 4.98
CA ALA A 209 18.33 -9.54 5.82
C ALA A 209 19.38 -8.42 5.70
N ARG A 210 19.68 -7.96 4.48
CA ARG A 210 20.59 -6.83 4.25
C ARG A 210 20.08 -5.54 4.89
N ALA A 211 18.81 -5.18 4.67
CA ALA A 211 18.20 -3.99 5.27
C ALA A 211 18.22 -4.03 6.81
N LYS A 212 17.97 -5.21 7.40
CA LYS A 212 18.06 -5.40 8.85
C LYS A 212 19.49 -5.27 9.37
N ALA A 213 20.46 -5.84 8.68
CA ALA A 213 21.88 -5.72 9.03
C ALA A 213 22.35 -4.26 8.96
N ASP A 214 21.99 -3.53 7.88
CA ASP A 214 22.31 -2.10 7.73
C ASP A 214 21.65 -1.24 8.83
N SER A 215 20.40 -1.55 9.17
CA SER A 215 19.70 -0.86 10.26
C SER A 215 20.33 -1.14 11.62
N GLN A 216 20.77 -2.38 11.87
CA GLN A 216 21.47 -2.75 13.11
C GLN A 216 22.86 -2.13 13.18
N ALA A 217 23.60 -2.11 12.06
CA ALA A 217 24.90 -1.46 11.99
C ALA A 217 24.80 0.05 12.28
N LYS A 218 23.77 0.72 11.72
CA LYS A 218 23.51 2.14 12.02
C LYS A 218 23.08 2.37 13.47
N LYS A 219 22.27 1.48 14.04
CA LYS A 219 21.90 1.55 15.48
C LYS A 219 23.10 1.26 16.37
N GLY A 220 23.94 0.29 16.05
CA GLY A 220 25.18 -0.02 16.78
C GLY A 220 26.13 1.18 16.83
N LEU A 221 26.30 1.90 15.72
CA LEU A 221 27.10 3.13 15.66
C LEU A 221 26.57 4.26 16.56
N LEU A 222 25.26 4.26 16.85
CA LEU A 222 24.64 5.26 17.74
C LEU A 222 24.60 4.80 19.20
N THR A 223 24.63 3.48 19.48
CA THR A 223 24.45 2.92 20.82
C THR A 223 25.76 2.51 21.53
N ASP A 224 26.84 2.29 20.79
CA ASP A 224 28.14 1.83 21.35
C ASP A 224 29.14 2.96 21.63
N ARG A 225 28.71 4.22 21.58
CA ARG A 225 29.56 5.33 21.97
C ARG A 225 29.68 5.35 23.50
N GLU A 226 30.90 5.30 24.01
CA GLU A 226 31.23 5.40 25.43
C GLU A 226 30.56 6.63 26.10
N ALA A 227 30.35 7.70 25.34
CA ALA A 227 29.65 8.89 25.79
C ALA A 227 28.19 8.63 26.23
N TYR A 228 27.47 7.71 25.56
CA TYR A 228 26.10 7.38 25.95
C TYR A 228 26.03 6.45 27.16
N SER A 229 27.07 5.65 27.42
CA SER A 229 27.11 4.80 28.60
C SER A 229 27.18 5.60 29.89
N GLN A 230 27.87 6.74 29.85
CA GLN A 230 27.95 7.67 30.99
C GLN A 230 26.59 8.35 31.24
N VAL A 231 25.88 8.76 30.19
CA VAL A 231 24.55 9.40 30.33
C VAL A 231 23.51 8.38 30.81
N ARG A 232 23.56 7.14 30.31
CA ARG A 232 22.66 6.05 30.78
C ARG A 232 22.81 5.73 32.26
N ALA A 233 24.00 5.91 32.81
CA ALA A 233 24.23 5.71 34.24
C ALA A 233 23.50 6.73 35.12
N LEU A 234 23.01 7.86 34.56
CA LEU A 234 22.28 8.90 35.28
C LEU A 234 20.79 8.59 35.45
N GLY A 235 20.26 7.53 34.80
CA GLY A 235 18.89 7.08 34.93
C GLY A 235 18.10 7.10 33.62
N GLU A 236 16.83 6.73 33.71
CA GLU A 236 15.89 6.74 32.60
C GLU A 236 15.08 8.05 32.54
N THR A 237 14.90 8.60 31.38
CA THR A 237 14.01 9.75 31.15
C THR A 237 12.62 9.25 30.79
N PRO A 238 11.57 9.54 31.58
CA PRO A 238 10.21 9.12 31.25
C PRO A 238 9.70 9.88 30.00
N PHE A 239 9.20 9.15 29.02
CA PHE A 239 8.60 9.76 27.85
C PHE A 239 7.13 10.14 28.15
N LEU A 240 6.83 11.44 28.22
CA LEU A 240 5.50 11.98 28.53
C LEU A 240 4.70 12.43 27.32
N GLY A 241 5.26 12.34 26.12
CA GLY A 241 4.66 12.84 24.87
C GLY A 241 3.36 12.14 24.42
N TYR A 242 2.90 11.09 25.14
CA TYR A 242 1.57 10.52 24.93
C TYR A 242 0.44 11.27 25.67
N THR A 243 0.80 12.02 26.70
CA THR A 243 -0.16 12.72 27.57
C THR A 243 -0.02 14.24 27.48
N ASP A 244 1.19 14.74 27.27
CA ASP A 244 1.50 16.15 27.33
C ASP A 244 2.19 16.63 26.05
N LEU A 245 1.75 17.80 25.52
CA LEU A 245 2.36 18.44 24.35
C LEU A 245 3.55 19.32 24.71
N THR A 246 3.66 19.72 25.98
CA THR A 246 4.74 20.56 26.51
C THR A 246 5.18 19.97 27.84
N VAL A 247 6.46 19.72 28.01
CA VAL A 247 7.05 19.13 29.22
C VAL A 247 8.27 19.93 29.63
N ASP A 248 8.33 20.32 30.89
CA ASP A 248 9.54 20.88 31.49
C ASP A 248 10.52 19.72 31.76
N THR A 249 11.75 19.85 31.26
CA THR A 249 12.78 18.82 31.42
C THR A 249 14.12 19.44 31.78
N THR A 250 15.05 18.58 32.19
CA THR A 250 16.43 18.96 32.53
C THR A 250 17.39 18.31 31.55
N VAL A 251 18.40 19.06 31.08
CA VAL A 251 19.49 18.49 30.29
C VAL A 251 20.32 17.56 31.18
N THR A 252 20.27 16.26 30.87
CA THR A 252 21.01 15.24 31.62
C THR A 252 22.39 14.96 31.04
N GLY A 253 22.60 15.29 29.73
CA GLY A 253 23.91 15.12 29.12
C GLY A 253 24.05 15.93 27.83
N ILE A 254 25.26 16.34 27.51
CA ILE A 254 25.67 16.97 26.26
C ILE A 254 26.75 16.13 25.61
N ILE A 255 26.57 15.77 24.34
CA ILE A 255 27.56 15.01 23.59
C ILE A 255 28.02 15.86 22.41
N ALA A 256 29.32 16.19 22.40
CA ALA A 256 30.00 16.89 21.34
C ALA A 256 31.06 15.99 20.69
N ASN A 257 31.00 15.85 19.35
CA ASN A 257 31.95 15.02 18.59
C ASN A 257 32.08 13.58 19.12
N GLY A 258 30.99 13.02 19.69
CA GLY A 258 30.95 11.66 20.21
C GLY A 258 31.58 11.50 21.62
N THR A 259 31.82 12.60 22.36
CA THR A 259 32.31 12.61 23.70
C THR A 259 31.35 13.36 24.63
N SER A 260 31.10 12.85 25.82
CA SER A 260 30.30 13.53 26.85
C SER A 260 31.07 14.75 27.38
N VAL A 261 30.40 15.92 27.34
CA VAL A 261 30.95 17.19 27.80
C VAL A 261 30.00 17.88 28.79
N THR A 262 30.54 18.70 29.66
CA THR A 262 29.72 19.48 30.60
C THR A 262 29.26 20.82 30.07
N ALA A 263 29.89 21.31 29.01
CA ALA A 263 29.55 22.55 28.31
C ALA A 263 29.99 22.47 26.84
N ALA A 264 29.38 23.23 25.98
CA ALA A 264 29.75 23.36 24.58
C ALA A 264 29.92 24.84 24.21
N GLU A 265 30.84 25.10 23.27
CA GLU A 265 31.10 26.48 22.78
C GLU A 265 29.94 26.93 21.85
N PRO A 266 29.66 28.24 21.79
CA PRO A 266 28.67 28.79 20.88
C PRO A 266 28.95 28.43 19.42
N GLY A 267 27.96 27.86 18.74
CA GLY A 267 28.08 27.40 17.35
C GLY A 267 28.53 25.96 17.18
N ALA A 268 28.85 25.24 18.25
CA ALA A 268 29.15 23.80 18.18
C ALA A 268 27.86 23.00 17.91
N VAL A 269 28.00 21.96 17.08
CA VAL A 269 26.92 20.98 16.88
C VAL A 269 27.01 19.93 18.00
N VAL A 270 25.94 19.80 18.77
CA VAL A 270 25.89 18.90 19.94
C VAL A 270 24.61 18.07 19.90
N GLU A 271 24.67 16.91 20.55
CA GLU A 271 23.50 16.09 20.89
C GLU A 271 23.15 16.37 22.36
N ILE A 272 21.92 16.74 22.62
CA ILE A 272 21.43 17.01 23.98
C ILE A 272 20.58 15.82 24.42
N VAL A 273 20.85 15.30 25.59
CA VAL A 273 20.06 14.25 26.23
C VAL A 273 19.25 14.86 27.37
N LEU A 274 17.94 14.68 27.30
CA LEU A 274 16.97 15.24 28.24
C LEU A 274 16.52 14.21 29.23
#